data_0fb9b12ccfa7f82566b84b45e173d405
#
_entry.id   0fb9b12ccfa7f82566b84b45e173d405
#
_cell.length_a   1.000
_cell.length_b   1.000
_cell.length_c   1.000
_cell.angle_alpha   90.00
_cell.angle_beta   90.00
_cell.angle_gamma   90.00
#
_symmetry.space_group_name_H-M   'P 1'
#
loop_
_entity.id
_entity.type
_entity.pdbx_description
1 polymer ?
#
loop_
_entity_poly.entity_id
_entity_poly.type
_entity_poly.pdbx_seq_one_letter_code
_entity_poly.pdbx_strand_id
1 'polypeptide(L)'
;MAFHFLRPWWLLAIIPAVIFVILLLKHSSQANGWAKYCDSHLLEHILVGQQSTPKKSLVPLIFLLIWLVTIFSLAGPTWKYKDVPVYQKNISRVIALDVSQSMDTTDVSPSRLERAKYKIFDILRRIKEGQVGMIVFSSEPFVVSPLTSDANTIENLVTVINSDIVPVQGHNIYKALKKSAQLIEQAGVQQGQIILITDSSPSPQAISQAKQLAQQGIKTDVYAIGTPMGGIAKDEKGNYLKDSQGNIQYFGIDLSKLEELATAGTGKLVTLTANNTDVKSLLSEQQVGSTKESKEQSANIFWQDEGIYFIWLVTILSVFLFRRCILERVCR
;
A
#
# COMPACT_ATOMS: atom_id res chain seq x y z
N MET A 1 4.81 15.56 -24.10
CA MET A 1 4.73 16.43 -22.90
C MET A 1 3.32 17.01 -22.89
N ALA A 2 2.49 16.65 -21.92
CA ALA A 2 1.13 17.19 -21.79
C ALA A 2 1.16 18.31 -20.74
N PHE A 3 1.03 19.56 -21.17
CA PHE A 3 0.90 20.70 -20.28
C PHE A 3 -0.52 20.75 -19.74
N HIS A 4 -0.69 20.86 -18.41
CA HIS A 4 -1.98 21.10 -17.79
C HIS A 4 -1.82 21.83 -16.45
N PHE A 5 -2.94 22.29 -15.88
CA PHE A 5 -2.98 22.94 -14.58
C PHE A 5 -3.50 21.95 -13.52
N LEU A 6 -2.83 21.87 -12.38
CA LEU A 6 -3.30 21.07 -11.25
C LEU A 6 -4.60 21.63 -10.63
N ARG A 7 -4.75 22.96 -10.66
CA ARG A 7 -5.86 23.66 -10.01
C ARG A 7 -6.46 24.70 -10.94
N PRO A 8 -7.14 24.32 -12.04
CA PRO A 8 -7.62 25.24 -13.07
C PRO A 8 -8.64 26.28 -12.54
N TRP A 9 -9.30 25.99 -11.42
CA TRP A 9 -10.25 26.90 -10.80
C TRP A 9 -9.66 28.25 -10.39
N TRP A 10 -8.35 28.31 -10.11
CA TRP A 10 -7.67 29.57 -9.81
C TRP A 10 -7.67 30.56 -10.98
N LEU A 11 -7.82 30.09 -12.21
CA LEU A 11 -7.92 30.97 -13.37
C LEU A 11 -9.20 31.83 -13.34
N LEU A 12 -10.24 31.44 -12.64
CA LEU A 12 -11.44 32.26 -12.44
C LEU A 12 -11.14 33.55 -11.66
N ALA A 13 -10.08 33.59 -10.85
CA ALA A 13 -9.64 34.78 -10.13
C ALA A 13 -9.10 35.90 -11.04
N ILE A 14 -8.93 35.65 -12.33
CA ILE A 14 -8.60 36.68 -13.34
C ILE A 14 -9.77 37.65 -13.48
N ILE A 15 -11.03 37.19 -13.40
CA ILE A 15 -12.23 38.02 -13.58
C ILE A 15 -12.26 39.18 -12.56
N PRO A 16 -12.20 38.93 -11.22
CA PRO A 16 -12.20 40.02 -10.25
C PRO A 16 -10.95 40.90 -10.35
N ALA A 17 -9.80 40.35 -10.76
CA ALA A 17 -8.57 41.13 -10.98
C ALA A 17 -8.75 42.16 -12.08
N VAL A 18 -9.31 41.76 -13.21
CA VAL A 18 -9.57 42.67 -14.36
C VAL A 18 -10.61 43.72 -14.00
N ILE A 19 -11.71 43.34 -13.32
CA ILE A 19 -12.75 44.27 -12.86
C ILE A 19 -12.13 45.31 -11.93
N PHE A 20 -11.30 44.90 -10.98
CA PHE A 20 -10.64 45.80 -10.04
C PHE A 20 -9.75 46.82 -10.76
N VAL A 21 -8.94 46.39 -11.73
CA VAL A 21 -8.09 47.31 -12.51
C VAL A 21 -8.93 48.29 -13.35
N ILE A 22 -10.03 47.83 -13.96
CA ILE A 22 -10.93 48.71 -14.71
C ILE A 22 -11.54 49.78 -13.80
N LEU A 23 -11.95 49.40 -12.57
CA LEU A 23 -12.47 50.32 -11.59
C LEU A 23 -11.43 51.35 -11.15
N LEU A 24 -10.17 50.94 -10.94
CA LEU A 24 -9.06 51.85 -10.61
C LEU A 24 -8.78 52.83 -11.74
N LEU A 25 -8.77 52.37 -12.99
CA LEU A 25 -8.55 53.24 -14.14
C LEU A 25 -9.70 54.25 -14.32
N LYS A 26 -10.93 53.84 -14.08
CA LYS A 26 -12.11 54.75 -14.10
C LYS A 26 -12.07 55.77 -12.95
N HIS A 27 -11.68 55.33 -11.77
CA HIS A 27 -11.62 56.20 -10.60
C HIS A 27 -10.52 57.29 -10.74
N SER A 28 -9.37 56.92 -11.30
CA SER A 28 -8.29 57.84 -11.61
C SER A 28 -8.68 58.95 -12.63
N SER A 29 -9.68 58.64 -13.47
CA SER A 29 -10.22 59.61 -14.44
C SER A 29 -11.20 60.60 -13.83
N GLN A 30 -11.72 60.33 -12.63
CA GLN A 30 -12.68 61.21 -11.94
C GLN A 30 -12.04 62.31 -11.08
N ALA A 31 -10.71 62.34 -10.95
CA ALA A 31 -10.01 63.40 -10.23
C ALA A 31 -10.29 64.81 -10.79
N ASN A 32 -10.84 64.89 -11.99
CA ASN A 32 -11.32 66.14 -12.59
C ASN A 32 -12.78 66.49 -12.23
N GLY A 33 -13.39 65.80 -11.27
CA GLY A 33 -14.79 66.03 -10.86
C GLY A 33 -15.05 67.45 -10.35
N TRP A 34 -14.04 68.11 -9.80
CA TRP A 34 -14.15 69.50 -9.37
C TRP A 34 -14.24 70.48 -10.54
N ALA A 35 -13.72 70.14 -11.73
CA ALA A 35 -13.84 70.94 -12.93
C ALA A 35 -15.31 71.11 -13.39
N LYS A 36 -16.23 70.34 -12.88
CA LYS A 36 -17.66 70.37 -13.22
C LYS A 36 -18.45 71.36 -12.31
N TYR A 37 -17.85 71.77 -11.18
CA TYR A 37 -18.51 72.55 -10.15
C TYR A 37 -17.81 73.87 -9.86
N CYS A 38 -16.60 74.10 -10.34
CA CYS A 38 -15.82 75.32 -10.16
C CYS A 38 -15.40 75.92 -11.53
N ASP A 39 -15.43 77.24 -11.60
CA ASP A 39 -14.91 77.95 -12.78
C ASP A 39 -13.43 77.70 -12.98
N SER A 40 -13.03 77.57 -14.22
CA SER A 40 -11.64 77.24 -14.63
C SER A 40 -10.59 78.18 -14.08
N HIS A 41 -10.94 79.47 -13.82
CA HIS A 41 -10.07 80.49 -13.28
C HIS A 41 -9.78 80.30 -11.76
N LEU A 42 -10.69 79.72 -10.98
CA LEU A 42 -10.49 79.39 -9.57
C LEU A 42 -9.74 78.09 -9.36
N LEU A 43 -9.86 77.13 -10.30
CA LEU A 43 -9.18 75.88 -10.22
C LEU A 43 -7.64 76.04 -10.31
N GLU A 44 -7.15 76.99 -11.06
CA GLU A 44 -5.71 77.24 -11.26
C GLU A 44 -5.01 77.72 -9.96
N HIS A 45 -5.76 78.34 -9.03
CA HIS A 45 -5.22 78.83 -7.77
C HIS A 45 -5.45 77.89 -6.58
N ILE A 46 -6.44 77.01 -6.66
CA ILE A 46 -6.78 76.02 -5.60
C ILE A 46 -5.94 74.75 -5.76
N LEU A 47 -5.60 74.36 -6.98
CA LEU A 47 -4.77 73.19 -7.25
C LEU A 47 -3.30 73.54 -7.22
N VAL A 48 -2.79 74.02 -6.09
CA VAL A 48 -1.34 74.20 -5.88
C VAL A 48 -0.67 72.82 -5.92
N GLY A 49 -0.09 72.49 -7.09
CA GLY A 49 0.72 71.29 -7.25
C GLY A 49 0.36 70.35 -8.41
N GLN A 50 -0.73 70.59 -9.17
CA GLN A 50 -1.13 69.70 -10.26
C GLN A 50 -0.94 70.30 -11.69
N GLN A 51 0.18 70.97 -11.95
CA GLN A 51 0.65 71.18 -13.33
C GLN A 51 1.52 70.03 -13.80
N SER A 52 1.04 68.80 -13.71
CA SER A 52 1.65 67.72 -14.43
C SER A 52 0.59 67.08 -15.35
N THR A 53 0.84 67.19 -16.66
CA THR A 53 0.18 66.38 -17.68
C THR A 53 -0.09 64.97 -17.11
N PRO A 54 -1.28 64.40 -17.30
CA PRO A 54 -1.59 63.08 -16.80
C PRO A 54 -0.67 62.04 -17.45
N LYS A 55 0.53 61.86 -16.92
CA LYS A 55 1.35 60.73 -17.27
C LYS A 55 0.58 59.51 -16.81
N LYS A 56 0.10 58.72 -17.79
CA LYS A 56 -0.57 57.45 -17.49
C LYS A 56 0.30 56.67 -16.51
N SER A 57 -0.17 56.58 -15.27
CA SER A 57 0.54 55.81 -14.24
C SER A 57 0.62 54.36 -14.67
N LEU A 58 1.85 53.84 -14.77
CA LEU A 58 2.08 52.40 -15.06
C LEU A 58 1.81 51.50 -13.89
N VAL A 59 1.53 52.08 -12.71
CA VAL A 59 1.31 51.38 -11.46
C VAL A 59 0.15 50.35 -11.53
N PRO A 60 -1.08 50.69 -12.02
CA PRO A 60 -2.16 49.73 -12.12
C PRO A 60 -1.84 48.57 -13.06
N LEU A 61 -1.00 48.82 -14.08
CA LEU A 61 -0.56 47.77 -15.00
C LEU A 61 0.41 46.79 -14.30
N ILE A 62 1.31 47.32 -13.47
CA ILE A 62 2.23 46.50 -12.67
C ILE A 62 1.45 45.66 -11.66
N PHE A 63 0.45 46.22 -10.99
CA PHE A 63 -0.42 45.45 -10.10
C PHE A 63 -1.17 44.32 -10.83
N LEU A 64 -1.70 44.62 -12.02
CA LEU A 64 -2.33 43.60 -12.85
C LEU A 64 -1.38 42.45 -13.20
N LEU A 65 -0.13 42.82 -13.60
CA LEU A 65 0.89 41.85 -13.95
C LEU A 65 1.23 40.93 -12.75
N ILE A 66 1.46 41.52 -11.57
CA ILE A 66 1.73 40.76 -10.34
C ILE A 66 0.56 39.82 -10.05
N TRP A 67 -0.67 40.31 -10.12
CA TRP A 67 -1.85 39.50 -9.86
C TRP A 67 -1.98 38.34 -10.85
N LEU A 68 -1.78 38.58 -12.14
CA LEU A 68 -1.81 37.52 -13.16
C LEU A 68 -0.74 36.46 -12.94
N VAL A 69 0.50 36.87 -12.59
CA VAL A 69 1.57 35.91 -12.28
C VAL A 69 1.26 35.12 -11.03
N THR A 70 0.65 35.73 -10.02
CA THR A 70 0.21 35.05 -8.78
C THR A 70 -0.86 34.02 -9.08
N ILE A 71 -1.88 34.37 -9.88
CA ILE A 71 -2.94 33.43 -10.28
C ILE A 71 -2.36 32.27 -11.08
N PHE A 72 -1.44 32.55 -12.02
CA PHE A 72 -0.78 31.52 -12.79
C PHE A 72 0.07 30.60 -11.92
N SER A 73 0.78 31.12 -10.94
CA SER A 73 1.53 30.34 -9.93
C SER A 73 0.61 29.42 -9.12
N LEU A 74 -0.53 29.95 -8.61
CA LEU A 74 -1.49 29.20 -7.82
C LEU A 74 -2.26 28.16 -8.63
N ALA A 75 -2.45 28.38 -9.94
CA ALA A 75 -3.05 27.40 -10.84
C ALA A 75 -2.21 26.13 -10.98
N GLY A 76 -0.91 26.20 -10.60
CA GLY A 76 -0.01 25.05 -10.60
C GLY A 76 0.27 24.52 -12.01
N PRO A 77 1.00 25.25 -12.85
CA PRO A 77 1.39 24.77 -14.18
C PRO A 77 2.31 23.56 -14.04
N THR A 78 2.03 22.49 -14.77
CA THR A 78 2.82 21.26 -14.75
C THR A 78 3.22 20.84 -16.16
N TRP A 79 4.49 20.50 -16.33
CA TRP A 79 5.05 19.93 -17.56
C TRP A 79 6.02 18.79 -17.29
N LYS A 80 6.32 18.52 -16.01
CA LYS A 80 7.16 17.42 -15.56
C LYS A 80 6.39 16.49 -14.65
N TYR A 81 6.65 15.23 -14.78
CA TYR A 81 6.20 14.20 -13.83
C TYR A 81 7.41 13.69 -13.06
N LYS A 82 7.20 13.38 -11.82
CA LYS A 82 8.17 12.75 -10.93
C LYS A 82 7.71 11.34 -10.66
N ASP A 83 8.53 10.39 -11.06
CA ASP A 83 8.34 9.00 -10.66
C ASP A 83 8.66 8.91 -9.17
N VAL A 84 7.63 8.77 -8.36
CA VAL A 84 7.82 8.51 -6.93
C VAL A 84 7.82 7.00 -6.77
N PRO A 85 8.94 6.39 -6.39
CA PRO A 85 8.97 4.97 -6.12
C PRO A 85 8.01 4.68 -4.97
N VAL A 86 6.92 3.98 -5.26
CA VAL A 86 6.02 3.47 -4.23
C VAL A 86 6.66 2.20 -3.69
N TYR A 87 7.21 2.26 -2.51
CA TYR A 87 7.73 1.11 -1.80
C TYR A 87 6.55 0.26 -1.30
N GLN A 88 6.05 -0.64 -2.14
CA GLN A 88 5.20 -1.71 -1.66
C GLN A 88 6.09 -2.87 -1.19
N LYS A 89 5.96 -3.25 0.05
CA LYS A 89 6.53 -4.51 0.56
C LYS A 89 5.76 -5.67 -0.09
N ASN A 90 6.19 -6.07 -1.28
CA ASN A 90 5.64 -7.26 -1.93
C ASN A 90 6.22 -8.52 -1.27
N ILE A 91 5.68 -8.88 -0.12
CA ILE A 91 6.01 -10.14 0.53
C ILE A 91 5.05 -11.20 -0.04
N SER A 92 5.61 -12.18 -0.73
CA SER A 92 4.84 -13.33 -1.21
C SER A 92 4.79 -14.39 -0.13
N ARG A 93 3.58 -14.82 0.20
CA ARG A 93 3.31 -15.85 1.19
C ARG A 93 2.62 -17.04 0.54
N VAL A 94 3.01 -18.24 0.91
CA VAL A 94 2.29 -19.45 0.52
C VAL A 94 1.84 -20.18 1.76
N ILE A 95 0.53 -20.39 1.87
CA ILE A 95 -0.07 -21.22 2.91
C ILE A 95 -0.11 -22.65 2.39
N ALA A 96 0.60 -23.55 3.04
CA ALA A 96 0.61 -24.98 2.75
C ALA A 96 -0.20 -25.71 3.82
N LEU A 97 -1.41 -26.15 3.47
CA LEU A 97 -2.33 -26.83 4.38
C LEU A 97 -2.27 -28.33 4.19
N ASP A 98 -1.98 -29.03 5.27
CA ASP A 98 -2.11 -30.48 5.34
C ASP A 98 -3.59 -30.88 5.34
N VAL A 99 -3.97 -31.80 4.44
CA VAL A 99 -5.32 -32.34 4.31
C VAL A 99 -5.32 -33.86 4.41
N SER A 100 -4.32 -34.44 5.09
CA SER A 100 -4.26 -35.85 5.37
C SER A 100 -5.36 -36.28 6.35
N GLN A 101 -5.67 -37.55 6.37
CA GLN A 101 -6.72 -38.12 7.26
C GLN A 101 -6.48 -37.85 8.77
N SER A 102 -5.21 -37.66 9.17
CA SER A 102 -4.89 -37.27 10.56
C SER A 102 -5.49 -35.93 10.95
N MET A 103 -5.71 -35.03 9.97
CA MET A 103 -6.31 -33.72 10.18
C MET A 103 -7.83 -33.77 10.50
N ASP A 104 -8.48 -34.93 10.31
CA ASP A 104 -9.85 -35.16 10.72
C ASP A 104 -9.99 -35.58 12.23
N THR A 105 -8.83 -35.64 12.90
CA THR A 105 -8.81 -35.91 14.34
C THR A 105 -9.51 -34.80 15.11
N THR A 106 -10.26 -35.23 16.16
CA THR A 106 -11.13 -34.37 16.98
C THR A 106 -10.55 -34.03 18.35
N ASP A 107 -9.23 -34.17 18.54
CA ASP A 107 -8.53 -33.70 19.76
C ASP A 107 -8.55 -32.18 19.89
N VAL A 108 -8.77 -31.48 18.78
CA VAL A 108 -9.07 -30.07 18.72
C VAL A 108 -10.46 -29.90 18.10
N SER A 109 -11.38 -29.27 18.81
CA SER A 109 -12.78 -29.11 18.35
C SER A 109 -12.89 -28.02 17.25
N PRO A 110 -13.66 -28.24 16.16
CA PRO A 110 -14.45 -29.46 15.84
C PRO A 110 -13.58 -30.58 15.23
N SER A 111 -12.58 -30.28 14.42
CA SER A 111 -11.49 -31.13 13.97
C SER A 111 -10.24 -30.28 13.74
N ARG A 112 -9.06 -30.91 13.57
CA ARG A 112 -7.82 -30.20 13.25
C ARG A 112 -7.97 -29.41 11.96
N LEU A 113 -8.53 -30.02 10.91
CA LEU A 113 -8.73 -29.38 9.60
C LEU A 113 -9.67 -28.17 9.70
N GLU A 114 -10.81 -28.31 10.36
CA GLU A 114 -11.71 -27.17 10.51
C GLU A 114 -11.09 -26.05 11.34
N ARG A 115 -10.33 -26.39 12.37
CA ARG A 115 -9.61 -25.40 13.14
C ARG A 115 -8.52 -24.72 12.32
N ALA A 116 -7.82 -25.47 11.44
CA ALA A 116 -6.86 -24.92 10.48
C ALA A 116 -7.51 -23.87 9.55
N LYS A 117 -8.70 -24.20 9.00
CA LYS A 117 -9.45 -23.28 8.15
C LYS A 117 -9.77 -21.97 8.89
N TYR A 118 -10.27 -22.03 10.13
CA TYR A 118 -10.54 -20.82 10.92
C TYR A 118 -9.27 -19.97 11.13
N LYS A 119 -8.14 -20.62 11.39
CA LYS A 119 -6.87 -19.90 11.54
C LYS A 119 -6.35 -19.32 10.23
N ILE A 120 -6.59 -19.98 9.10
CA ILE A 120 -6.29 -19.42 7.78
C ILE A 120 -7.11 -18.15 7.53
N PHE A 121 -8.41 -18.13 7.86
CA PHE A 121 -9.21 -16.91 7.78
C PHE A 121 -8.65 -15.78 8.65
N ASP A 122 -8.24 -16.10 9.88
CA ASP A 122 -7.61 -15.11 10.77
C ASP A 122 -6.29 -14.58 10.23
N ILE A 123 -5.49 -15.43 9.55
CA ILE A 123 -4.24 -15.04 8.88
C ILE A 123 -4.55 -14.13 7.69
N LEU A 124 -5.47 -14.53 6.79
CA LEU A 124 -5.82 -13.78 5.59
C LEU A 124 -6.36 -12.39 5.90
N ARG A 125 -7.24 -12.26 6.90
CA ARG A 125 -7.79 -10.96 7.33
C ARG A 125 -6.76 -10.00 7.89
N ARG A 126 -5.60 -10.50 8.35
CA ARG A 126 -4.51 -9.67 8.89
C ARG A 126 -3.46 -9.32 7.87
N ILE A 127 -3.38 -10.04 6.78
CA ILE A 127 -2.48 -9.74 5.67
C ILE A 127 -3.11 -8.61 4.85
N LYS A 128 -2.60 -7.38 5.06
CA LYS A 128 -3.07 -6.18 4.33
C LYS A 128 -2.24 -5.88 3.09
N GLU A 129 -1.02 -6.42 3.02
CA GLU A 129 -0.05 -6.11 1.97
C GLU A 129 0.65 -7.38 1.49
N GLY A 130 1.04 -7.39 0.22
CA GLY A 130 1.70 -8.52 -0.43
C GLY A 130 0.72 -9.45 -1.14
N GLN A 131 1.23 -10.61 -1.55
CA GLN A 131 0.48 -11.65 -2.24
C GLN A 131 0.43 -12.91 -1.40
N VAL A 132 -0.68 -13.62 -1.48
CA VAL A 132 -0.87 -14.91 -0.81
C VAL A 132 -1.25 -15.95 -1.85
N GLY A 133 -0.58 -17.11 -1.81
CA GLY A 133 -0.97 -18.29 -2.54
C GLY A 133 -1.36 -19.40 -1.57
N MET A 134 -2.03 -20.41 -2.08
CA MET A 134 -2.44 -21.54 -1.26
C MET A 134 -2.20 -22.88 -1.97
N ILE A 135 -1.61 -23.81 -1.25
CA ILE A 135 -1.55 -25.21 -1.62
C ILE A 135 -2.18 -26.08 -0.55
N VAL A 136 -2.73 -27.19 -0.96
CA VAL A 136 -3.08 -28.30 -0.08
C VAL A 136 -2.16 -29.46 -0.38
N PHE A 137 -1.85 -30.26 0.62
CA PHE A 137 -1.01 -31.43 0.42
C PHE A 137 -1.42 -32.58 1.32
N SER A 138 -1.12 -33.75 0.84
CA SER A 138 -1.16 -35.01 1.57
C SER A 138 0.06 -35.83 1.10
N SER A 139 -0.11 -36.86 0.29
CA SER A 139 1.00 -37.53 -0.40
C SER A 139 1.60 -36.69 -1.51
N GLU A 140 0.76 -35.90 -2.20
CA GLU A 140 1.16 -34.96 -3.27
C GLU A 140 0.59 -33.56 -2.98
N PRO A 141 1.30 -32.50 -3.38
CA PRO A 141 0.83 -31.13 -3.24
C PRO A 141 0.01 -30.67 -4.47
N PHE A 142 -1.09 -29.97 -4.21
CA PHE A 142 -1.96 -29.37 -5.22
C PHE A 142 -2.08 -27.87 -4.99
N VAL A 143 -1.98 -27.09 -6.06
CA VAL A 143 -2.19 -25.63 -5.99
C VAL A 143 -3.67 -25.34 -5.99
N VAL A 144 -4.15 -24.75 -4.91
CA VAL A 144 -5.53 -24.29 -4.76
C VAL A 144 -5.67 -22.89 -5.33
N SER A 145 -4.71 -22.01 -5.03
CA SER A 145 -4.66 -20.64 -5.56
C SER A 145 -3.22 -20.23 -5.84
N PRO A 146 -2.93 -19.70 -7.03
CA PRO A 146 -1.66 -19.02 -7.26
C PRO A 146 -1.53 -17.79 -6.37
N LEU A 147 -0.36 -17.14 -6.37
CA LEU A 147 -0.16 -15.89 -5.63
C LEU A 147 -1.11 -14.80 -6.14
N THR A 148 -1.95 -14.31 -5.25
CA THR A 148 -2.93 -13.24 -5.50
C THR A 148 -2.91 -12.21 -4.38
N SER A 149 -3.24 -10.98 -4.68
CA SER A 149 -3.48 -9.94 -3.68
C SER A 149 -4.92 -9.95 -3.13
N ASP A 150 -5.81 -10.76 -3.70
CA ASP A 150 -7.19 -10.90 -3.25
C ASP A 150 -7.34 -12.05 -2.25
N ALA A 151 -7.33 -11.70 -0.96
CA ALA A 151 -7.52 -12.66 0.13
C ALA A 151 -8.92 -13.30 0.12
N ASN A 152 -9.96 -12.61 -0.38
CA ASN A 152 -11.32 -13.14 -0.39
C ASN A 152 -11.45 -14.35 -1.32
N THR A 153 -10.73 -14.35 -2.44
CA THR A 153 -10.69 -15.51 -3.34
C THR A 153 -10.21 -16.76 -2.59
N ILE A 154 -9.16 -16.61 -1.77
CA ILE A 154 -8.61 -17.74 -1.00
C ILE A 154 -9.59 -18.15 0.11
N GLU A 155 -10.22 -17.20 0.83
CA GLU A 155 -11.22 -17.49 1.85
C GLU A 155 -12.36 -18.38 1.32
N ASN A 156 -12.86 -18.06 0.12
CA ASN A 156 -13.92 -18.86 -0.52
C ASN A 156 -13.45 -20.28 -0.85
N LEU A 157 -12.23 -20.44 -1.34
CA LEU A 157 -11.66 -21.74 -1.68
C LEU A 157 -11.40 -22.59 -0.43
N VAL A 158 -10.91 -21.99 0.67
CA VAL A 158 -10.65 -22.70 1.95
C VAL A 158 -11.93 -23.34 2.50
N THR A 159 -13.08 -22.71 2.31
CA THR A 159 -14.36 -23.20 2.85
C THR A 159 -14.71 -24.60 2.33
N VAL A 160 -14.39 -24.89 1.06
CA VAL A 160 -14.77 -26.14 0.40
C VAL A 160 -13.71 -27.27 0.51
N ILE A 161 -12.56 -26.98 1.14
CA ILE A 161 -11.49 -27.98 1.32
C ILE A 161 -11.95 -29.03 2.35
N ASN A 162 -11.75 -30.27 2.03
CA ASN A 162 -11.93 -31.43 2.91
C ASN A 162 -10.78 -32.42 2.71
N SER A 163 -10.66 -33.42 3.57
CA SER A 163 -9.62 -34.46 3.50
C SER A 163 -9.72 -35.35 2.26
N ASP A 164 -10.93 -35.47 1.69
CA ASP A 164 -11.20 -36.35 0.53
C ASP A 164 -10.90 -35.68 -0.81
N ILE A 165 -10.53 -34.39 -0.80
CA ILE A 165 -10.19 -33.66 -2.04
C ILE A 165 -8.92 -34.21 -2.71
N VAL A 166 -8.09 -34.95 -1.96
CA VAL A 166 -6.84 -35.52 -2.44
C VAL A 166 -7.00 -37.01 -2.74
N PRO A 167 -6.56 -37.48 -3.93
CA PRO A 167 -6.79 -38.87 -4.34
C PRO A 167 -5.93 -39.90 -3.60
N VAL A 168 -4.78 -39.45 -3.03
CA VAL A 168 -3.83 -40.33 -2.32
C VAL A 168 -3.50 -39.74 -0.98
N GLN A 169 -3.84 -40.46 0.07
CA GLN A 169 -3.55 -40.07 1.44
C GLN A 169 -2.06 -40.28 1.80
N GLY A 170 -1.58 -39.45 2.71
CA GLY A 170 -0.18 -39.44 3.16
C GLY A 170 0.20 -38.09 3.73
N HIS A 171 1.49 -37.83 4.00
CA HIS A 171 1.99 -36.57 4.54
C HIS A 171 3.40 -36.30 4.02
N ASN A 172 3.47 -35.69 2.85
CA ASN A 172 4.76 -35.40 2.22
C ASN A 172 5.10 -33.90 2.33
N ILE A 173 5.61 -33.48 3.48
CA ILE A 173 6.02 -32.09 3.75
C ILE A 173 7.15 -31.67 2.78
N TYR A 174 8.06 -32.55 2.41
CA TYR A 174 9.13 -32.24 1.45
C TYR A 174 8.57 -31.72 0.12
N LYS A 175 7.62 -32.46 -0.47
CA LYS A 175 6.99 -32.05 -1.73
C LYS A 175 6.18 -30.77 -1.59
N ALA A 176 5.50 -30.59 -0.44
CA ALA A 176 4.76 -29.38 -0.14
C ALA A 176 5.67 -28.15 -0.11
N LEU A 177 6.80 -28.20 0.61
CA LEU A 177 7.79 -27.13 0.65
C LEU A 177 8.36 -26.81 -0.74
N LYS A 178 8.72 -27.85 -1.51
CA LYS A 178 9.22 -27.69 -2.88
C LYS A 178 8.19 -27.02 -3.79
N LYS A 179 6.93 -27.42 -3.71
CA LYS A 179 5.83 -26.83 -4.50
C LYS A 179 5.53 -25.39 -4.11
N SER A 180 5.57 -25.09 -2.81
CA SER A 180 5.42 -23.73 -2.30
C SER A 180 6.52 -22.80 -2.78
N ALA A 181 7.77 -23.26 -2.78
CA ALA A 181 8.89 -22.50 -3.29
C ALA A 181 8.76 -22.22 -4.80
N GLN A 182 8.39 -23.23 -5.59
CA GLN A 182 8.13 -23.05 -7.02
C GLN A 182 7.06 -21.98 -7.28
N LEU A 183 6.02 -21.93 -6.45
CA LEU A 183 4.97 -20.92 -6.59
C LEU A 183 5.48 -19.51 -6.31
N ILE A 184 6.38 -19.34 -5.32
CA ILE A 184 7.04 -18.06 -5.02
C ILE A 184 7.98 -17.65 -6.16
N GLU A 185 8.79 -18.58 -6.66
CA GLU A 185 9.73 -18.33 -7.76
C GLU A 185 9.01 -17.92 -9.05
N GLN A 186 7.89 -18.59 -9.38
CA GLN A 186 7.08 -18.27 -10.57
C GLN A 186 6.50 -16.85 -10.54
N ALA A 187 6.31 -16.27 -9.36
CA ALA A 187 5.89 -14.89 -9.20
C ALA A 187 7.04 -13.88 -9.34
N GLY A 188 8.27 -14.32 -9.65
CA GLY A 188 9.44 -13.46 -9.80
C GLY A 188 9.96 -12.87 -8.50
N VAL A 189 9.57 -13.40 -7.35
CA VAL A 189 9.94 -12.88 -6.03
C VAL A 189 11.08 -13.70 -5.44
N GLN A 190 12.15 -13.02 -5.05
CA GLN A 190 13.35 -13.68 -4.47
C GLN A 190 13.21 -13.97 -2.97
N GLN A 191 12.26 -13.38 -2.29
CA GLN A 191 12.06 -13.53 -0.85
C GLN A 191 10.59 -13.83 -0.57
N GLY A 192 10.33 -14.83 0.27
CA GLY A 192 8.99 -15.25 0.56
C GLY A 192 8.85 -15.92 1.92
N GLN A 193 7.62 -16.21 2.26
CA GLN A 193 7.28 -16.93 3.49
C GLN A 193 6.39 -18.10 3.15
N ILE A 194 6.75 -19.28 3.64
CA ILE A 194 5.90 -20.46 3.63
C ILE A 194 5.31 -20.62 5.02
N ILE A 195 3.99 -20.69 5.11
CA ILE A 195 3.25 -20.99 6.35
C ILE A 195 2.77 -22.42 6.19
N LEU A 196 3.50 -23.35 6.81
CA LEU A 196 3.16 -24.77 6.80
C LEU A 196 2.22 -25.07 7.94
N ILE A 197 1.00 -25.51 7.65
CA ILE A 197 -0.02 -25.90 8.62
C ILE A 197 -0.17 -27.40 8.57
N THR A 198 0.27 -28.10 9.62
CA THR A 198 0.32 -29.56 9.66
C THR A 198 0.26 -30.11 11.09
N ASP A 199 -0.11 -31.37 11.20
CA ASP A 199 -0.04 -32.18 12.40
C ASP A 199 1.03 -33.30 12.28
N SER A 200 1.65 -33.40 11.11
CA SER A 200 2.50 -34.54 10.73
C SER A 200 3.97 -34.28 11.03
N SER A 201 4.70 -35.32 11.41
CA SER A 201 6.14 -35.24 11.65
C SER A 201 6.92 -35.09 10.34
N PRO A 202 7.86 -34.13 10.25
CA PRO A 202 8.66 -33.94 9.07
C PRO A 202 9.67 -35.05 8.87
N SER A 203 9.94 -35.42 7.62
CA SER A 203 11.05 -36.30 7.27
C SER A 203 12.39 -35.52 7.30
N PRO A 204 13.55 -36.20 7.44
CA PRO A 204 14.86 -35.57 7.34
C PRO A 204 15.07 -34.81 6.02
N GLN A 205 14.44 -35.30 4.95
CA GLN A 205 14.46 -34.63 3.64
C GLN A 205 13.71 -33.28 3.67
N ALA A 206 12.58 -33.22 4.40
CA ALA A 206 11.82 -31.98 4.56
C ALA A 206 12.60 -30.92 5.35
N ILE A 207 13.32 -31.34 6.40
CA ILE A 207 14.19 -30.45 7.20
C ILE A 207 15.34 -29.91 6.35
N SER A 208 15.98 -30.78 5.57
CA SER A 208 17.03 -30.37 4.62
C SER A 208 16.51 -29.38 3.57
N GLN A 209 15.31 -29.63 3.03
CA GLN A 209 14.66 -28.73 2.07
C GLN A 209 14.37 -27.35 2.70
N ALA A 210 13.82 -27.31 3.91
CA ALA A 210 13.57 -26.06 4.61
C ALA A 210 14.86 -25.25 4.78
N LYS A 211 15.97 -25.91 5.12
CA LYS A 211 17.29 -25.27 5.23
C LYS A 211 17.78 -24.69 3.89
N GLN A 212 17.59 -25.40 2.79
CA GLN A 212 17.94 -24.90 1.45
C GLN A 212 17.10 -23.69 1.07
N LEU A 213 15.79 -23.71 1.35
CA LEU A 213 14.88 -22.60 1.09
C LEU A 213 15.25 -21.35 1.92
N ALA A 214 15.65 -21.53 3.17
CA ALA A 214 16.15 -20.45 4.01
C ALA A 214 17.40 -19.76 3.41
N GLN A 215 18.31 -20.53 2.81
CA GLN A 215 19.48 -19.98 2.09
C GLN A 215 19.08 -19.18 0.84
N GLN A 216 17.95 -19.51 0.23
CA GLN A 216 17.37 -18.79 -0.90
C GLN A 216 16.54 -17.55 -0.49
N GLY A 217 16.40 -17.29 0.82
CA GLY A 217 15.61 -16.18 1.33
C GLY A 217 14.11 -16.49 1.51
N ILE A 218 13.74 -17.77 1.46
CA ILE A 218 12.36 -18.23 1.70
C ILE A 218 12.28 -18.79 3.12
N LYS A 219 11.55 -18.06 3.97
CA LYS A 219 11.33 -18.45 5.36
C LYS A 219 10.23 -19.52 5.46
N THR A 220 10.39 -20.51 6.34
CA THR A 220 9.37 -21.54 6.61
C THR A 220 8.91 -21.45 8.05
N ASP A 221 7.72 -20.92 8.26
CA ASP A 221 7.05 -20.94 9.57
C ASP A 221 6.12 -22.15 9.65
N VAL A 222 6.11 -22.80 10.80
CA VAL A 222 5.31 -24.01 11.04
C VAL A 222 4.19 -23.71 12.02
N TYR A 223 2.96 -23.97 11.62
CA TYR A 223 1.78 -23.89 12.46
C TYR A 223 1.32 -25.31 12.80
N ALA A 224 1.62 -25.76 14.00
CA ALA A 224 1.25 -27.09 14.47
C ALA A 224 -0.19 -27.11 14.97
N ILE A 225 -1.00 -28.03 14.46
CA ILE A 225 -2.40 -28.20 14.86
C ILE A 225 -2.62 -29.60 15.41
N GLY A 226 -3.04 -29.69 16.68
CA GLY A 226 -3.31 -30.88 17.40
C GLY A 226 -2.67 -30.90 18.78
N THR A 227 -2.78 -32.01 19.48
CA THR A 227 -2.21 -32.17 20.84
C THR A 227 -1.13 -33.25 20.85
N PRO A 228 -0.12 -33.13 21.74
CA PRO A 228 0.86 -34.23 21.91
C PRO A 228 0.26 -35.56 22.35
N MET A 229 -0.85 -35.53 23.10
CA MET A 229 -1.57 -36.74 23.49
C MET A 229 -2.30 -37.40 22.32
N GLY A 230 -2.49 -36.61 21.22
CA GLY A 230 -3.18 -37.09 20.05
C GLY A 230 -4.67 -37.36 20.23
N GLY A 231 -5.26 -37.89 19.18
CA GLY A 231 -6.66 -38.26 19.15
C GLY A 231 -6.92 -39.30 18.07
N ILE A 232 -8.19 -39.66 17.95
CA ILE A 232 -8.66 -40.65 16.99
C ILE A 232 -9.36 -39.89 15.85
N ALA A 233 -8.99 -40.21 14.60
CA ALA A 233 -9.72 -39.73 13.45
C ALA A 233 -10.90 -40.62 13.09
N LYS A 234 -11.93 -40.00 12.47
CA LYS A 234 -13.10 -40.69 11.95
C LYS A 234 -13.17 -40.48 10.45
N ASP A 235 -13.63 -41.51 9.73
CA ASP A 235 -13.98 -41.38 8.33
C ASP A 235 -15.29 -40.58 8.15
N GLU A 236 -15.66 -40.25 6.92
CA GLU A 236 -16.92 -39.54 6.60
C GLU A 236 -18.16 -40.27 7.08
N LYS A 237 -18.09 -41.60 7.26
CA LYS A 237 -19.17 -42.43 7.75
C LYS A 237 -19.23 -42.47 9.27
N GLY A 238 -18.34 -41.76 9.96
CA GLY A 238 -18.26 -41.72 11.43
C GLY A 238 -17.55 -42.91 12.06
N ASN A 239 -16.93 -43.82 11.27
CA ASN A 239 -16.19 -44.96 11.82
C ASN A 239 -14.76 -44.50 12.18
N TYR A 240 -14.20 -45.12 13.22
CA TYR A 240 -12.81 -44.87 13.60
C TYR A 240 -11.84 -45.45 12.58
N LEU A 241 -10.84 -44.67 12.22
CA LEU A 241 -9.74 -45.11 11.34
C LEU A 241 -8.98 -46.24 12.04
N LYS A 242 -8.72 -47.31 11.31
CA LYS A 242 -8.00 -48.49 11.78
C LYS A 242 -6.72 -48.69 10.99
N ASP A 243 -5.70 -49.20 11.69
CA ASP A 243 -4.46 -49.62 11.05
C ASP A 243 -4.64 -50.91 10.23
N SER A 244 -3.59 -51.35 9.54
CA SER A 244 -3.59 -52.62 8.78
C SER A 244 -3.82 -53.86 9.61
N GLN A 245 -3.75 -53.76 10.95
CA GLN A 245 -3.98 -54.82 11.91
C GLN A 245 -5.40 -54.78 12.54
N GLY A 246 -6.21 -53.77 12.19
CA GLY A 246 -7.57 -53.57 12.69
C GLY A 246 -7.67 -52.80 14.01
N ASN A 247 -6.55 -52.29 14.55
CA ASN A 247 -6.54 -51.46 15.75
C ASN A 247 -6.89 -50.01 15.42
N ILE A 248 -7.49 -49.31 16.39
CA ILE A 248 -7.80 -47.89 16.22
C ILE A 248 -6.49 -47.10 16.14
N GLN A 249 -6.36 -46.29 15.12
CA GLN A 249 -5.15 -45.47 14.88
C GLN A 249 -5.20 -44.18 15.68
N TYR A 250 -4.10 -43.91 16.42
CA TYR A 250 -3.91 -42.71 17.20
C TYR A 250 -2.93 -41.75 16.50
N PHE A 251 -3.31 -40.49 16.40
CA PHE A 251 -2.52 -39.44 15.73
C PHE A 251 -2.05 -38.42 16.76
N GLY A 252 -0.82 -38.55 17.24
CA GLY A 252 -0.14 -37.58 18.11
C GLY A 252 0.77 -36.66 17.28
N ILE A 253 1.12 -35.49 17.86
CA ILE A 253 2.04 -34.53 17.22
C ILE A 253 3.40 -34.60 17.89
N ASP A 254 4.46 -34.62 17.08
CA ASP A 254 5.84 -34.48 17.54
C ASP A 254 6.30 -33.02 17.38
N LEU A 255 6.09 -32.22 18.41
CA LEU A 255 6.45 -30.80 18.43
C LEU A 255 7.96 -30.58 18.26
N SER A 256 8.78 -31.50 18.76
CA SER A 256 10.24 -31.36 18.69
C SER A 256 10.76 -31.39 17.26
N LYS A 257 10.24 -32.34 16.46
CA LYS A 257 10.60 -32.41 15.03
C LYS A 257 10.04 -31.24 14.21
N LEU A 258 8.85 -30.75 14.56
CA LEU A 258 8.27 -29.56 13.91
C LEU A 258 9.05 -28.30 14.26
N GLU A 259 9.58 -28.19 15.46
CA GLU A 259 10.47 -27.09 15.88
C GLU A 259 11.81 -27.16 15.14
N GLU A 260 12.38 -28.36 14.97
CA GLU A 260 13.59 -28.55 14.16
C GLU A 260 13.36 -28.08 12.71
N LEU A 261 12.22 -28.45 12.10
CA LEU A 261 11.87 -27.99 10.75
C LEU A 261 11.76 -26.48 10.67
N ALA A 262 11.04 -25.86 11.61
CA ALA A 262 10.87 -24.40 11.67
C ALA A 262 12.20 -23.68 11.81
N THR A 263 13.05 -24.15 12.74
CA THR A 263 14.38 -23.59 12.96
C THR A 263 15.28 -23.72 11.75
N ALA A 264 15.28 -24.90 11.09
CA ALA A 264 16.04 -25.13 9.86
C ALA A 264 15.58 -24.17 8.74
N GLY A 265 14.28 -23.86 8.67
CA GLY A 265 13.67 -22.90 7.75
C GLY A 265 13.80 -21.43 8.17
N THR A 266 14.60 -21.10 9.20
CA THR A 266 14.70 -19.74 9.80
C THR A 266 13.34 -19.15 10.23
N GLY A 267 12.38 -20.03 10.46
CA GLY A 267 11.05 -19.71 10.87
C GLY A 267 10.79 -19.96 12.36
N LYS A 268 9.51 -19.94 12.70
CA LYS A 268 9.02 -20.21 14.07
C LYS A 268 8.03 -21.36 14.06
N LEU A 269 8.08 -22.14 15.13
CA LEU A 269 6.98 -23.03 15.47
C LEU A 269 5.92 -22.25 16.23
N VAL A 270 4.70 -22.31 15.74
CA VAL A 270 3.52 -21.73 16.40
C VAL A 270 2.53 -22.86 16.66
N THR A 271 2.06 -22.96 17.88
CA THR A 271 1.02 -23.91 18.28
C THR A 271 -0.32 -23.21 18.42
N LEU A 272 -1.39 -23.98 18.30
CA LEU A 272 -2.74 -23.46 18.42
C LEU A 272 -2.98 -22.82 19.79
N THR A 273 -3.43 -21.56 19.78
CA THR A 273 -3.91 -20.88 21.00
C THR A 273 -5.38 -20.49 20.86
N ALA A 274 -6.07 -20.38 21.99
CA ALA A 274 -7.46 -19.92 22.03
C ALA A 274 -7.57 -18.45 21.60
N ASN A 275 -6.52 -17.68 21.85
CA ASN A 275 -6.41 -16.26 21.48
C ASN A 275 -5.67 -16.14 20.16
N ASN A 276 -5.92 -15.06 19.41
CA ASN A 276 -5.22 -14.78 18.15
C ASN A 276 -3.77 -14.29 18.34
N THR A 277 -3.10 -14.64 19.45
CA THR A 277 -1.68 -14.36 19.72
C THR A 277 -0.77 -15.18 18.84
N ASP A 278 -1.18 -16.41 18.51
CA ASP A 278 -0.53 -17.32 17.57
C ASP A 278 -0.38 -16.69 16.17
N VAL A 279 -1.47 -16.18 15.61
CA VAL A 279 -1.46 -15.50 14.30
C VAL A 279 -0.66 -14.21 14.35
N LYS A 280 -0.71 -13.46 15.47
CA LYS A 280 0.12 -12.26 15.64
C LYS A 280 1.61 -12.60 15.63
N SER A 281 2.02 -13.65 16.35
CA SER A 281 3.42 -14.06 16.40
C SER A 281 3.95 -14.51 15.04
N LEU A 282 3.11 -15.19 14.25
CA LEU A 282 3.43 -15.63 12.90
C LEU A 282 3.69 -14.47 11.94
N LEU A 283 2.96 -13.37 12.07
CA LEU A 283 3.03 -12.22 11.15
C LEU A 283 3.92 -11.08 11.67
N SER A 284 4.34 -11.08 12.95
CA SER A 284 4.98 -9.92 13.61
C SER A 284 6.40 -9.61 13.17
N GLU A 285 7.17 -10.59 12.70
CA GLU A 285 8.59 -10.40 12.34
C GLU A 285 8.83 -9.69 11.01
N GLN A 286 7.80 -9.48 10.21
CA GLN A 286 7.97 -8.95 8.86
C GLN A 286 8.09 -7.42 8.78
N GLN A 287 8.00 -6.73 9.91
CA GLN A 287 8.18 -5.27 9.95
C GLN A 287 9.64 -4.82 9.90
N VAL A 288 10.62 -5.72 10.08
CA VAL A 288 12.04 -5.37 10.30
C VAL A 288 12.98 -5.69 9.13
N GLY A 289 12.55 -6.33 8.06
CA GLY A 289 13.45 -6.83 7.01
C GLY A 289 13.26 -6.19 5.63
N SER A 290 14.30 -5.44 5.21
CA SER A 290 14.67 -5.06 3.83
C SER A 290 13.69 -4.23 3.00
N THR A 291 13.90 -2.92 3.06
CA THR A 291 13.59 -1.98 1.98
C THR A 291 14.55 -2.26 0.81
N LYS A 292 14.26 -3.21 -0.07
CA LYS A 292 14.91 -3.31 -1.37
C LYS A 292 13.95 -2.77 -2.43
N GLU A 293 14.46 -1.81 -3.19
CA GLU A 293 13.81 -1.18 -4.32
C GLU A 293 13.35 -2.24 -5.34
N SER A 294 12.08 -2.58 -5.35
CA SER A 294 11.50 -3.18 -6.54
C SER A 294 11.15 -2.05 -7.50
N LYS A 295 12.00 -1.90 -8.51
CA LYS A 295 11.93 -0.86 -9.56
C LYS A 295 10.80 -1.09 -10.56
N GLU A 296 9.87 -2.01 -10.32
CA GLU A 296 8.88 -2.37 -11.32
C GLU A 296 7.43 -2.28 -10.80
N GLN A 297 6.68 -1.47 -11.55
CA GLN A 297 5.24 -1.50 -11.75
C GLN A 297 4.34 -1.01 -10.61
N SER A 298 4.34 0.25 -10.43
CA SER A 298 3.22 1.19 -10.25
C SER A 298 3.81 2.54 -9.91
N ALA A 299 4.55 3.15 -10.82
CA ALA A 299 4.88 4.56 -10.72
C ALA A 299 3.56 5.34 -10.74
N ASN A 300 3.02 5.66 -9.58
CA ASN A 300 2.01 6.70 -9.53
C ASN A 300 2.70 7.96 -10.03
N ILE A 301 2.34 8.34 -11.25
CA ILE A 301 2.85 9.53 -11.91
C ILE A 301 2.29 10.71 -11.13
N PHE A 302 3.11 11.31 -10.26
CA PHE A 302 2.77 12.56 -9.61
C PHE A 302 3.27 13.70 -10.46
N TRP A 303 2.36 14.55 -10.89
CA TRP A 303 2.70 15.77 -11.58
C TRP A 303 3.36 16.75 -10.62
N GLN A 304 4.55 17.25 -10.98
CA GLN A 304 5.27 18.20 -10.15
C GLN A 304 4.71 19.61 -10.38
N ASP A 305 4.34 20.27 -9.28
CA ASP A 305 3.88 21.66 -9.30
C ASP A 305 5.09 22.57 -9.52
N GLU A 306 5.20 23.17 -10.71
CA GLU A 306 6.25 24.10 -11.08
C GLU A 306 5.85 25.57 -10.77
N GLY A 307 4.66 25.78 -10.21
CA GLY A 307 4.16 27.10 -9.80
C GLY A 307 5.08 27.82 -8.81
N ILE A 308 5.87 27.05 -8.04
CA ILE A 308 6.81 27.60 -7.05
C ILE A 308 7.86 28.55 -7.67
N TYR A 309 8.27 28.33 -8.92
CA TYR A 309 9.23 29.21 -9.58
C TYR A 309 8.65 30.59 -9.86
N PHE A 310 7.35 30.68 -10.11
CA PHE A 310 6.66 31.94 -10.35
C PHE A 310 6.49 32.78 -9.09
N ILE A 311 6.55 32.19 -7.90
CA ILE A 311 6.52 32.90 -6.61
C ILE A 311 7.74 33.83 -6.49
N TRP A 312 8.92 33.36 -6.93
CA TRP A 312 10.12 34.17 -6.93
C TRP A 312 9.98 35.39 -7.84
N LEU A 313 9.34 35.22 -9.00
CA LEU A 313 9.06 36.34 -9.91
C LEU A 313 8.11 37.37 -9.25
N VAL A 314 7.06 36.91 -8.59
CA VAL A 314 6.13 37.77 -7.83
C VAL A 314 6.87 38.55 -6.74
N THR A 315 7.75 37.89 -6.00
CA THR A 315 8.56 38.52 -4.94
C THR A 315 9.43 39.65 -5.50
N ILE A 316 10.14 39.38 -6.58
CA ILE A 316 10.99 40.39 -7.24
C ILE A 316 10.17 41.59 -7.74
N LEU A 317 9.03 41.34 -8.39
CA LEU A 317 8.13 42.38 -8.85
C LEU A 317 7.54 43.20 -7.71
N SER A 318 7.20 42.55 -6.58
CA SER A 318 6.72 43.23 -5.39
C SER A 318 7.75 44.15 -4.75
N VAL A 319 9.02 43.73 -4.68
CA VAL A 319 10.13 44.57 -4.19
C VAL A 319 10.30 45.81 -5.04
N PHE A 320 10.12 45.68 -6.35
CA PHE A 320 10.16 46.86 -7.25
C PHE A 320 9.08 47.90 -6.96
N LEU A 321 7.87 47.46 -6.51
CA LEU A 321 6.80 48.36 -6.10
C LEU A 321 7.15 49.19 -4.86
N PHE A 322 7.88 48.60 -3.90
CA PHE A 322 8.30 49.26 -2.66
C PHE A 322 9.46 50.23 -2.83
N ARG A 323 10.03 50.36 -4.02
CA ARG A 323 11.09 51.35 -4.29
C ARG A 323 10.52 52.77 -4.14
N ARG A 324 11.11 53.62 -3.28
CA ARG A 324 10.66 54.98 -2.90
C ARG A 324 10.15 55.84 -4.06
N CYS A 325 10.80 55.79 -5.23
CA CYS A 325 10.39 56.56 -6.41
C CYS A 325 9.04 56.13 -7.04
N ILE A 326 8.54 54.94 -6.74
CA ILE A 326 7.26 54.48 -7.27
C ILE A 326 6.13 54.84 -6.27
N LEU A 327 6.38 54.71 -4.98
CA LEU A 327 5.41 55.09 -3.91
C LEU A 327 5.13 56.63 -3.91
N GLU A 328 6.13 57.47 -4.12
CA GLU A 328 5.94 58.92 -4.21
C GLU A 328 5.10 59.33 -5.44
N ARG A 329 5.06 58.49 -6.50
CA ARG A 329 4.18 58.72 -7.67
C ARG A 329 2.73 58.23 -7.49
N VAL A 330 2.50 57.36 -6.52
CA VAL A 330 1.15 56.85 -6.21
C VAL A 330 0.43 57.75 -5.21
N CYS A 331 1.18 58.42 -4.29
CA CYS A 331 0.65 59.30 -3.26
C CYS A 331 0.57 60.77 -3.69
N ARG A 332 1.01 61.10 -4.89
CA ARG A 332 0.83 62.39 -5.55
C ARG A 332 -0.19 62.25 -6.69
#